data_d0de5a73d544e7059c4158450d080f57
#
_entry.id   d0de5a73d544e7059c4158450d080f57
#
_cell.length_a   1.000
_cell.length_b   1.000
_cell.length_c   1.000
_cell.angle_alpha   90.00
_cell.angle_beta   90.00
_cell.angle_gamma   90.00
#
_symmetry.space_group_name_H-M   'P 1'
#
loop_
_entity.id
_entity.type
_entity.pdbx_description
1 polymer ?
#
loop_
_entity_poly.entity_id
_entity_poly.type
_entity_poly.pdbx_seq_one_letter_code
_entity_poly.pdbx_strand_id
1 'polypeptide(L)'
;MKNAVYDAFPGVRRRGPITSKRVALTFDDGPDHMTERYLDALDELRVPATFFLVGGRAASRPDLVREYRRRGHQIAGHGYDHKRFNKLGRRELLEQCARTETALGGQLSGRPWVRPPHGSLDASSLVYLVAAGYTVAMWSLDSRDYGTTNPDDLVHECAGMSAGDVVLFHEGQQWTLDALPRIVAALHASGLECVTMHDLFAR
;
A
#
# COMPACT_ATOMS: atom_id res chain seq x y z
N MET A 1 -14.07 -13.88 9.41
CA MET A 1 -14.76 -14.32 8.16
C MET A 1 -14.38 -13.51 6.92
N LYS A 2 -14.28 -12.16 6.95
CA LYS A 2 -13.91 -11.35 5.76
C LYS A 2 -12.53 -11.71 5.17
N ASN A 3 -11.54 -12.01 6.00
CA ASN A 3 -10.16 -12.27 5.56
C ASN A 3 -10.03 -13.55 4.71
N ALA A 4 -10.72 -14.63 5.07
CA ALA A 4 -10.67 -15.91 4.32
C ALA A 4 -11.27 -15.78 2.90
N VAL A 5 -12.25 -14.88 2.71
CA VAL A 5 -12.85 -14.63 1.41
C VAL A 5 -11.85 -13.92 0.49
N TYR A 6 -11.09 -12.96 1.03
CA TYR A 6 -10.08 -12.25 0.23
C TYR A 6 -8.91 -13.14 -0.17
N ASP A 7 -8.46 -14.05 0.70
CA ASP A 7 -7.35 -14.95 0.41
C ASP A 7 -7.68 -15.97 -0.69
N ALA A 8 -8.96 -16.33 -0.83
CA ALA A 8 -9.43 -17.28 -1.84
C ALA A 8 -9.81 -16.63 -3.20
N PHE A 9 -9.91 -15.28 -3.26
CA PHE A 9 -10.42 -14.62 -4.46
C PHE A 9 -9.27 -14.30 -5.46
N PRO A 10 -9.30 -14.87 -6.68
CA PRO A 10 -8.31 -14.56 -7.70
C PRO A 10 -8.29 -13.05 -8.01
N GLY A 11 -7.12 -12.41 -7.92
CA GLY A 11 -6.97 -10.97 -8.17
C GLY A 11 -6.92 -10.11 -6.92
N VAL A 12 -7.13 -10.68 -5.72
CA VAL A 12 -6.83 -10.02 -4.44
C VAL A 12 -5.45 -10.43 -3.94
N ARG A 13 -4.73 -9.49 -3.39
CA ARG A 13 -3.41 -9.70 -2.78
C ARG A 13 -3.42 -9.09 -1.38
N ARG A 14 -3.39 -9.94 -0.36
CA ARG A 14 -3.46 -9.53 1.04
C ARG A 14 -2.27 -10.04 1.86
N ARG A 15 -1.79 -11.23 1.56
CA ARG A 15 -0.65 -11.86 2.21
C ARG A 15 0.11 -12.68 1.17
N GLY A 16 1.42 -12.50 1.12
CA GLY A 16 2.31 -13.24 0.24
C GLY A 16 2.65 -14.65 0.77
N PRO A 17 3.52 -15.39 0.06
CA PRO A 17 3.95 -16.72 0.49
C PRO A 17 4.68 -16.67 1.83
N ILE A 18 4.27 -17.50 2.78
CA ILE A 18 4.88 -17.59 4.12
C ILE A 18 6.29 -18.21 4.08
N THR A 19 6.67 -18.80 2.97
CA THR A 19 8.00 -19.41 2.76
C THR A 19 9.04 -18.42 2.25
N SER A 20 8.64 -17.20 1.87
CA SER A 20 9.51 -16.25 1.17
C SER A 20 10.49 -15.47 2.05
N LYS A 21 10.34 -15.49 3.38
CA LYS A 21 11.07 -14.61 4.32
C LYS A 21 10.99 -13.12 3.95
N ARG A 22 9.94 -12.71 3.24
CA ARG A 22 9.74 -11.34 2.76
C ARG A 22 8.49 -10.75 3.37
N VAL A 23 8.49 -9.42 3.54
CA VAL A 23 7.36 -8.60 3.99
C VAL A 23 7.24 -7.38 3.09
N ALA A 24 6.04 -6.81 2.96
CA ALA A 24 5.85 -5.55 2.25
C ALA A 24 5.36 -4.48 3.23
N LEU A 25 6.13 -3.40 3.39
CA LEU A 25 5.67 -2.18 4.03
C LEU A 25 4.88 -1.37 3.00
N THR A 26 3.67 -0.97 3.35
CA THR A 26 2.79 -0.24 2.43
C THR A 26 2.22 0.99 3.09
N PHE A 27 2.16 2.10 2.34
CA PHE A 27 1.73 3.40 2.83
C PHE A 27 0.58 3.92 1.96
N ASP A 28 -0.52 4.31 2.60
CA ASP A 28 -1.70 4.86 1.94
C ASP A 28 -1.70 6.40 2.02
N ASP A 29 -2.58 7.02 1.25
CA ASP A 29 -2.96 8.44 1.27
C ASP A 29 -1.97 9.45 0.67
N GLY A 30 -0.79 9.05 0.26
CA GLY A 30 0.16 9.97 -0.40
C GLY A 30 -0.29 10.48 -1.78
N PRO A 31 0.47 11.39 -2.40
CA PRO A 31 1.54 12.17 -1.78
C PRO A 31 1.00 13.29 -0.88
N ASP A 32 1.79 13.69 0.13
CA ASP A 32 1.48 14.80 1.00
C ASP A 32 2.73 15.67 1.33
N HIS A 33 2.64 16.52 2.34
CA HIS A 33 3.73 17.41 2.77
C HIS A 33 4.89 16.69 3.46
N MET A 34 4.71 15.43 3.87
CA MET A 34 5.73 14.61 4.51
C MET A 34 6.37 13.58 3.56
N THR A 35 5.89 13.46 2.34
CA THR A 35 6.34 12.44 1.37
C THR A 35 7.86 12.36 1.26
N GLU A 36 8.54 13.50 1.06
CA GLU A 36 10.01 13.51 0.91
C GLU A 36 10.70 12.94 2.15
N ARG A 37 10.19 13.23 3.35
CA ARG A 37 10.74 12.71 4.61
C ARG A 37 10.54 11.18 4.74
N TYR A 38 9.41 10.64 4.25
CA TYR A 38 9.20 9.20 4.18
C TYR A 38 10.18 8.55 3.22
N LEU A 39 10.38 9.15 2.06
CA LEU A 39 11.33 8.65 1.06
C LEU A 39 12.77 8.69 1.59
N ASP A 40 13.17 9.78 2.25
CA ASP A 40 14.50 9.91 2.85
C ASP A 40 14.72 8.85 3.95
N ALA A 41 13.75 8.65 4.84
CA ALA A 41 13.83 7.64 5.89
C ALA A 41 13.95 6.20 5.31
N LEU A 42 13.20 5.89 4.26
CA LEU A 42 13.28 4.56 3.62
C LEU A 42 14.60 4.36 2.86
N ASP A 43 15.14 5.40 2.24
CA ASP A 43 16.47 5.38 1.61
C ASP A 43 17.58 5.13 2.66
N GLU A 44 17.54 5.84 3.80
CA GLU A 44 18.47 5.63 4.91
C GLU A 44 18.41 4.19 5.46
N LEU A 45 17.22 3.64 5.56
CA LEU A 45 16.96 2.26 5.99
C LEU A 45 17.26 1.23 4.89
N ARG A 46 17.43 1.66 3.63
CA ARG A 46 17.63 0.81 2.45
C ARG A 46 16.51 -0.19 2.22
N VAL A 47 15.27 0.22 2.43
CA VAL A 47 14.10 -0.62 2.25
C VAL A 47 13.17 -0.07 1.18
N PRO A 48 12.82 -0.86 0.15
CA PRO A 48 11.77 -0.50 -0.78
C PRO A 48 10.40 -0.66 -0.11
N ALA A 49 9.43 0.11 -0.57
CA ALA A 49 8.06 0.08 -0.08
C ALA A 49 7.05 0.20 -1.23
N THR A 50 5.77 0.03 -0.90
CA THR A 50 4.68 0.27 -1.85
C THR A 50 3.79 1.40 -1.35
N PHE A 51 3.53 2.38 -2.20
CA PHE A 51 2.70 3.53 -1.88
C PHE A 51 1.40 3.50 -2.68
N PHE A 52 0.27 3.58 -1.99
CA PHE A 52 -1.06 3.67 -2.59
C PHE A 52 -1.50 5.13 -2.59
N LEU A 53 -1.36 5.77 -3.74
CA LEU A 53 -1.49 7.22 -3.89
C LEU A 53 -2.92 7.63 -4.26
N VAL A 54 -3.41 8.69 -3.62
CA VAL A 54 -4.67 9.35 -3.99
C VAL A 54 -4.49 10.12 -5.28
N GLY A 55 -5.24 9.78 -6.32
CA GLY A 55 -5.03 10.29 -7.68
C GLY A 55 -5.09 11.81 -7.78
N GLY A 56 -6.00 12.46 -7.06
CA GLY A 56 -6.11 13.92 -7.04
C GLY A 56 -4.86 14.60 -6.45
N ARG A 57 -4.27 14.01 -5.42
CA ARG A 57 -3.01 14.47 -4.83
C ARG A 57 -1.83 14.22 -5.77
N ALA A 58 -1.78 13.04 -6.38
CA ALA A 58 -0.76 12.69 -7.36
C ALA A 58 -0.77 13.62 -8.59
N ALA A 59 -1.96 13.96 -9.10
CA ALA A 59 -2.11 14.91 -10.21
C ALA A 59 -1.55 16.30 -9.90
N SER A 60 -1.61 16.72 -8.63
CA SER A 60 -1.09 18.01 -8.18
C SER A 60 0.43 18.00 -7.92
N ARG A 61 1.04 16.82 -7.79
CA ARG A 61 2.46 16.64 -7.45
C ARG A 61 3.12 15.56 -8.35
N PRO A 62 3.14 15.77 -9.67
CA PRO A 62 3.77 14.82 -10.60
C PRO A 62 5.30 14.69 -10.39
N ASP A 63 5.92 15.66 -9.76
CA ASP A 63 7.30 15.63 -9.29
C ASP A 63 7.51 14.51 -8.25
N LEU A 64 6.67 14.46 -7.23
CA LEU A 64 6.74 13.40 -6.20
C LEU A 64 6.41 12.02 -6.77
N VAL A 65 5.44 11.93 -7.69
CA VAL A 65 5.12 10.65 -8.37
C VAL A 65 6.35 10.06 -9.08
N ARG A 66 7.17 10.92 -9.71
CA ARG A 66 8.44 10.48 -10.30
C ARG A 66 9.47 10.10 -9.24
N GLU A 67 9.50 10.82 -8.12
CA GLU A 67 10.48 10.61 -7.06
C GLU A 67 10.29 9.26 -6.35
N TYR A 68 9.06 8.83 -6.05
CA TYR A 68 8.78 7.49 -5.52
C TYR A 68 9.42 6.40 -6.40
N ARG A 69 9.20 6.50 -7.72
CA ARG A 69 9.74 5.51 -8.68
C ARG A 69 11.25 5.56 -8.79
N ARG A 70 11.81 6.77 -8.84
CA ARG A 70 13.26 6.98 -8.95
C ARG A 70 14.02 6.36 -7.77
N ARG A 71 13.41 6.36 -6.59
CA ARG A 71 13.96 5.76 -5.37
C ARG A 71 13.63 4.28 -5.22
N GLY A 72 13.06 3.64 -6.24
CA GLY A 72 12.81 2.19 -6.27
C GLY A 72 11.56 1.73 -5.54
N HIS A 73 10.65 2.64 -5.20
CA HIS A 73 9.37 2.27 -4.60
C HIS A 73 8.33 1.92 -5.67
N GLN A 74 7.44 0.99 -5.32
CA GLN A 74 6.25 0.73 -6.10
C GLN A 74 5.19 1.80 -5.78
N ILE A 75 4.53 2.32 -6.82
CA ILE A 75 3.34 3.15 -6.66
C ILE A 75 2.11 2.44 -7.23
N ALA A 76 0.95 2.67 -6.61
CA ALA A 76 -0.32 2.06 -6.96
C ALA A 76 -1.47 3.03 -6.67
N GLY A 77 -2.67 2.73 -7.13
CA GLY A 77 -3.83 3.61 -6.98
C GLY A 77 -4.56 3.46 -5.64
N HIS A 78 -5.02 4.59 -5.08
CA HIS A 78 -5.87 4.65 -3.89
C HIS A 78 -7.18 5.43 -4.13
N GLY A 79 -7.77 5.26 -5.33
CA GLY A 79 -8.88 6.09 -5.79
C GLY A 79 -8.43 7.50 -6.15
N TYR A 80 -9.29 8.25 -6.87
CA TYR A 80 -8.95 9.61 -7.27
C TYR A 80 -9.32 10.65 -6.20
N ASP A 81 -10.55 10.55 -5.66
CA ASP A 81 -11.09 11.47 -4.65
C ASP A 81 -11.16 10.83 -3.25
N HIS A 82 -10.46 9.69 -3.03
CA HIS A 82 -10.46 8.93 -1.78
C HIS A 82 -11.87 8.50 -1.30
N LYS A 83 -12.80 8.29 -2.23
CA LYS A 83 -14.17 7.81 -1.93
C LYS A 83 -14.21 6.32 -1.66
N ARG A 84 -15.08 5.87 -0.74
CA ARG A 84 -15.31 4.46 -0.45
C ARG A 84 -15.83 3.72 -1.69
N PHE A 85 -15.14 2.70 -2.16
CA PHE A 85 -15.48 1.98 -3.40
C PHE A 85 -16.83 1.26 -3.34
N ASN A 86 -17.22 0.75 -2.17
CA ASN A 86 -18.54 0.14 -1.97
C ASN A 86 -19.72 1.15 -1.96
N LYS A 87 -19.46 2.43 -2.16
CA LYS A 87 -20.48 3.48 -2.30
C LYS A 87 -20.59 3.98 -3.73
N LEU A 88 -19.76 3.45 -4.65
CA LEU A 88 -19.71 3.87 -6.03
C LEU A 88 -20.40 2.86 -6.95
N GLY A 89 -21.12 3.36 -7.95
CA GLY A 89 -21.57 2.53 -9.07
C GLY A 89 -20.38 2.12 -9.96
N ARG A 90 -20.55 1.06 -10.76
CA ARG A 90 -19.50 0.51 -11.62
C ARG A 90 -18.76 1.58 -12.44
N ARG A 91 -19.50 2.48 -13.09
CA ARG A 91 -18.91 3.51 -13.96
C ARG A 91 -18.02 4.46 -13.15
N GLU A 92 -18.53 4.99 -12.04
CA GLU A 92 -17.80 5.93 -11.20
C GLU A 92 -16.56 5.25 -10.57
N LEU A 93 -16.68 4.01 -10.10
CA LEU A 93 -15.56 3.25 -9.56
C LEU A 93 -14.42 3.10 -10.59
N LEU A 94 -14.75 2.67 -11.80
CA LEU A 94 -13.72 2.49 -12.84
C LEU A 94 -13.14 3.83 -13.32
N GLU A 95 -13.94 4.89 -13.34
CA GLU A 95 -13.46 6.25 -13.61
C GLU A 95 -12.48 6.75 -12.54
N GLN A 96 -12.76 6.52 -11.25
CA GLN A 96 -11.84 6.82 -10.15
C GLN A 96 -10.49 6.14 -10.36
N CYS A 97 -10.50 4.85 -10.70
CA CYS A 97 -9.28 4.09 -10.94
C CYS A 97 -8.52 4.59 -12.20
N ALA A 98 -9.19 4.78 -13.31
CA ALA A 98 -8.57 5.23 -14.56
C ALA A 98 -7.95 6.63 -14.45
N ARG A 99 -8.64 7.56 -13.78
CA ARG A 99 -8.11 8.91 -13.51
C ARG A 99 -6.86 8.84 -12.61
N THR A 100 -6.89 7.95 -11.62
CA THR A 100 -5.71 7.72 -10.76
C THR A 100 -4.54 7.20 -11.56
N GLU A 101 -4.72 6.18 -12.41
CA GLU A 101 -3.65 5.68 -13.27
C GLU A 101 -3.06 6.76 -14.17
N THR A 102 -3.90 7.62 -14.76
CA THR A 102 -3.44 8.75 -15.56
C THR A 102 -2.57 9.69 -14.73
N ALA A 103 -2.99 10.01 -13.49
CA ALA A 103 -2.24 10.87 -12.57
C ALA A 103 -0.90 10.23 -12.14
N LEU A 104 -0.86 8.90 -12.03
CA LEU A 104 0.36 8.16 -11.75
C LEU A 104 1.29 8.03 -12.98
N GLY A 105 0.88 8.47 -14.16
CA GLY A 105 1.66 8.34 -15.40
C GLY A 105 1.64 6.92 -16.00
N GLY A 106 0.59 6.16 -15.71
CA GLY A 106 0.40 4.78 -16.17
C GLY A 106 1.27 3.75 -15.43
N GLN A 107 1.03 2.49 -15.71
CA GLN A 107 1.80 1.38 -15.16
C GLN A 107 2.97 1.05 -16.09
N LEU A 108 4.14 0.79 -15.52
CA LEU A 108 5.33 0.42 -16.29
C LEU A 108 5.26 -1.01 -16.82
N SER A 109 4.55 -1.90 -16.14
CA SER A 109 4.35 -3.31 -16.54
C SER A 109 3.24 -3.98 -15.73
N GLY A 110 2.61 -5.00 -16.33
CA GLY A 110 1.65 -5.87 -15.66
C GLY A 110 0.27 -5.24 -15.42
N ARG A 111 -0.49 -5.83 -14.52
CA ARG A 111 -1.81 -5.33 -14.12
C ARG A 111 -1.69 -4.18 -13.14
N PRO A 112 -2.49 -3.10 -13.27
CA PRO A 112 -2.49 -2.03 -12.30
C PRO A 112 -2.98 -2.52 -10.93
N TRP A 113 -2.33 -2.00 -9.88
CA TRP A 113 -2.70 -2.29 -8.50
C TRP A 113 -3.55 -1.17 -7.94
N VAL A 114 -4.57 -1.54 -7.17
CA VAL A 114 -5.43 -0.58 -6.48
C VAL A 114 -5.74 -1.08 -5.07
N ARG A 115 -5.67 -0.19 -4.09
CA ARG A 115 -6.19 -0.42 -2.75
C ARG A 115 -7.45 0.41 -2.56
N PRO A 116 -8.57 -0.21 -2.15
CA PRO A 116 -9.81 0.53 -1.89
C PRO A 116 -9.63 1.47 -0.68
N PRO A 117 -10.00 2.77 -0.80
CA PRO A 117 -9.98 3.68 0.34
C PRO A 117 -10.75 3.13 1.54
N HIS A 118 -10.16 3.27 2.75
CA HIS A 118 -10.69 2.73 4.01
C HIS A 118 -10.87 1.20 4.02
N GLY A 119 -10.22 0.44 3.13
CA GLY A 119 -10.50 -0.99 2.94
C GLY A 119 -11.95 -1.29 2.53
N SER A 120 -12.65 -0.30 2.00
CA SER A 120 -14.09 -0.35 1.78
C SER A 120 -14.43 -0.99 0.44
N LEU A 121 -14.59 -2.31 0.47
CA LEU A 121 -14.85 -3.17 -0.67
C LEU A 121 -16.04 -4.09 -0.39
N ASP A 122 -16.92 -4.25 -1.38
CA ASP A 122 -17.96 -5.28 -1.41
C ASP A 122 -17.77 -6.22 -2.61
N ALA A 123 -18.62 -7.22 -2.72
CA ALA A 123 -18.51 -8.23 -3.77
C ALA A 123 -18.66 -7.62 -5.18
N SER A 124 -19.52 -6.64 -5.35
CA SER A 124 -19.74 -6.00 -6.65
C SER A 124 -18.55 -5.15 -7.08
N SER A 125 -18.03 -4.31 -6.19
CA SER A 125 -16.81 -3.51 -6.43
C SER A 125 -15.61 -4.39 -6.74
N LEU A 126 -15.45 -5.51 -6.01
CA LEU A 126 -14.39 -6.47 -6.26
C LEU A 126 -14.49 -7.08 -7.67
N VAL A 127 -15.68 -7.54 -8.05
CA VAL A 127 -15.91 -8.11 -9.40
C VAL A 127 -15.63 -7.07 -10.48
N TYR A 128 -16.07 -5.82 -10.30
CA TYR A 128 -15.82 -4.76 -11.28
C TYR A 128 -14.34 -4.47 -11.48
N LEU A 129 -13.57 -4.40 -10.39
CA LEU A 129 -12.13 -4.14 -10.44
C LEU A 129 -11.38 -5.29 -11.12
N VAL A 130 -11.64 -6.53 -10.69
CA VAL A 130 -10.93 -7.69 -11.24
C VAL A 130 -11.29 -7.92 -12.71
N ALA A 131 -12.56 -7.76 -13.10
CA ALA A 131 -13.00 -7.85 -14.49
C ALA A 131 -12.40 -6.74 -15.38
N ALA A 132 -12.11 -5.57 -14.81
CA ALA A 132 -11.42 -4.47 -15.49
C ALA A 132 -9.88 -4.64 -15.51
N GLY A 133 -9.35 -5.74 -14.98
CA GLY A 133 -7.93 -6.06 -15.03
C GLY A 133 -7.10 -5.57 -13.85
N TYR A 134 -7.71 -5.01 -12.81
CA TYR A 134 -7.00 -4.56 -11.60
C TYR A 134 -6.57 -5.70 -10.70
N THR A 135 -5.44 -5.53 -10.04
CA THR A 135 -5.05 -6.31 -8.86
C THR A 135 -5.48 -5.52 -7.61
N VAL A 136 -6.33 -6.11 -6.80
CA VAL A 136 -6.82 -5.48 -5.58
C VAL A 136 -5.87 -5.80 -4.42
N ALA A 137 -5.28 -4.76 -3.83
CA ALA A 137 -4.36 -4.87 -2.71
C ALA A 137 -5.11 -4.67 -1.38
N MET A 138 -4.89 -5.59 -0.46
CA MET A 138 -5.31 -5.47 0.94
C MET A 138 -4.08 -5.62 1.83
N TRP A 139 -4.27 -5.76 3.14
CA TRP A 139 -3.20 -5.98 4.11
C TRP A 139 -3.52 -7.17 5.02
N SER A 140 -2.48 -7.78 5.55
CA SER A 140 -2.59 -8.83 6.55
C SER A 140 -2.38 -8.32 7.98
N LEU A 141 -1.63 -7.24 8.13
CA LEU A 141 -1.37 -6.56 9.39
C LEU A 141 -1.71 -5.07 9.27
N ASP A 142 -2.52 -4.58 10.18
CA ASP A 142 -2.89 -3.17 10.32
C ASP A 142 -2.07 -2.56 11.46
N SER A 143 -1.20 -1.59 11.17
CA SER A 143 -0.39 -0.91 12.17
C SER A 143 -1.20 -0.02 13.11
N ARG A 144 -2.42 0.36 12.67
CA ARG A 144 -3.31 1.29 13.38
C ARG A 144 -2.68 2.67 13.64
N ASP A 145 -1.76 3.08 12.80
CA ASP A 145 -1.06 4.37 12.91
C ASP A 145 -2.01 5.58 12.87
N TYR A 146 -3.21 5.42 12.33
CA TYR A 146 -4.28 6.43 12.36
C TYR A 146 -4.98 6.55 13.73
N GLY A 147 -4.74 5.63 14.65
CA GLY A 147 -5.42 5.56 15.98
C GLY A 147 -4.53 5.91 17.17
N THR A 148 -3.25 6.18 16.94
CA THR A 148 -2.28 6.56 17.98
C THR A 148 -1.44 7.74 17.52
N THR A 149 -0.73 8.37 18.44
CA THR A 149 0.36 9.33 18.19
C THR A 149 1.67 8.89 18.82
N ASN A 150 1.70 7.67 19.38
CA ASN A 150 2.86 7.12 20.07
C ASN A 150 3.60 6.12 19.18
N PRO A 151 4.86 6.36 18.80
CA PRO A 151 5.65 5.42 18.00
C PRO A 151 5.81 4.03 18.64
N ASP A 152 5.79 3.94 19.99
CA ASP A 152 5.93 2.67 20.69
C ASP A 152 4.75 1.73 20.44
N ASP A 153 3.54 2.27 20.30
CA ASP A 153 2.35 1.48 19.97
C ASP A 153 2.50 0.83 18.61
N LEU A 154 3.05 1.55 17.62
CA LEU A 154 3.28 1.01 16.28
C LEU A 154 4.32 -0.10 16.29
N VAL A 155 5.41 0.09 17.03
CA VAL A 155 6.43 -0.95 17.19
C VAL A 155 5.83 -2.20 17.82
N HIS A 156 4.96 -2.04 18.82
CA HIS A 156 4.26 -3.16 19.46
C HIS A 156 3.29 -3.87 18.50
N GLU A 157 2.44 -3.13 17.79
CA GLU A 157 1.51 -3.71 16.81
C GLU A 157 2.25 -4.46 15.69
N CYS A 158 3.42 -3.96 15.29
CA CYS A 158 4.26 -4.57 14.27
C CYS A 158 5.16 -5.71 14.78
N ALA A 159 5.27 -5.94 16.09
CA ALA A 159 6.16 -6.97 16.66
C ALA A 159 5.81 -8.40 16.22
N GLY A 160 4.56 -8.65 15.80
CA GLY A 160 4.09 -9.95 15.32
C GLY A 160 4.27 -10.19 13.82
N MET A 161 4.97 -9.31 13.10
CA MET A 161 5.18 -9.46 11.66
C MET A 161 5.90 -10.77 11.33
N SER A 162 5.46 -11.39 10.24
CA SER A 162 5.98 -12.68 9.78
C SER A 162 6.05 -12.73 8.26
N ALA A 163 6.72 -13.75 7.73
CA ALA A 163 6.87 -13.93 6.29
C ALA A 163 5.53 -13.86 5.54
N GLY A 164 5.53 -13.14 4.44
CA GLY A 164 4.37 -12.90 3.60
C GLY A 164 3.49 -11.74 4.05
N ASP A 165 3.73 -11.09 5.19
CA ASP A 165 2.87 -10.01 5.64
C ASP A 165 2.94 -8.78 4.73
N VAL A 166 1.77 -8.18 4.53
CA VAL A 166 1.57 -6.87 3.94
C VAL A 166 1.10 -5.96 5.06
N VAL A 167 1.89 -4.96 5.41
CA VAL A 167 1.63 -4.06 6.54
C VAL A 167 1.05 -2.76 6.04
N LEU A 168 -0.07 -2.34 6.62
CA LEU A 168 -0.72 -1.05 6.35
C LEU A 168 -0.16 0.02 7.26
N PHE A 169 0.32 1.10 6.65
CA PHE A 169 0.62 2.40 7.23
C PHE A 169 -0.03 3.51 6.40
N HIS A 170 0.05 4.74 6.89
CA HIS A 170 -0.38 5.94 6.16
C HIS A 170 0.76 6.97 6.11
N GLU A 171 0.86 7.70 5.00
CA GLU A 171 1.72 8.89 4.94
C GLU A 171 1.14 10.02 5.79
N GLY A 172 1.96 11.03 6.09
CA GLY A 172 1.54 12.20 6.86
C GLY A 172 1.58 12.05 8.37
N GLN A 173 1.99 10.89 8.88
CA GLN A 173 2.03 10.61 10.32
C GLN A 173 3.48 10.68 10.85
N GLN A 174 3.78 11.68 11.69
CA GLN A 174 5.13 11.82 12.27
C GLN A 174 5.55 10.59 13.08
N TRP A 175 4.64 10.05 13.88
CA TRP A 175 4.90 8.88 14.73
C TRP A 175 5.18 7.60 13.93
N THR A 176 4.65 7.49 12.72
CA THR A 176 5.01 6.39 11.79
C THR A 176 6.47 6.53 11.36
N LEU A 177 6.90 7.73 10.94
CA LEU A 177 8.31 7.99 10.62
C LEU A 177 9.23 7.67 11.80
N ASP A 178 8.86 8.07 13.01
CA ASP A 178 9.67 7.87 14.23
C ASP A 178 9.75 6.37 14.60
N ALA A 179 8.74 5.57 14.26
CA ALA A 179 8.69 4.13 14.51
C ALA A 179 9.46 3.30 13.47
N LEU A 180 9.53 3.76 12.21
CA LEU A 180 10.09 3.00 11.07
C LEU A 180 11.48 2.39 11.33
N PRO A 181 12.48 3.13 11.87
CA PRO A 181 13.81 2.55 12.11
C PRO A 181 13.78 1.33 13.02
N ARG A 182 12.95 1.39 14.07
CA ARG A 182 12.82 0.30 15.05
C ARG A 182 12.07 -0.90 14.46
N ILE A 183 11.02 -0.63 13.67
CA ILE A 183 10.23 -1.66 12.97
C ILE A 183 11.12 -2.40 11.97
N VAL A 184 11.89 -1.68 11.15
CA VAL A 184 12.79 -2.27 10.16
C VAL A 184 13.92 -3.05 10.83
N ALA A 185 14.50 -2.53 11.91
CA ALA A 185 15.53 -3.24 12.68
C ALA A 185 15.00 -4.56 13.25
N ALA A 186 13.77 -4.58 13.77
CA ALA A 186 13.13 -5.81 14.28
C ALA A 186 12.88 -6.84 13.15
N LEU A 187 12.46 -6.38 11.97
CA LEU A 187 12.29 -7.24 10.78
C LEU A 187 13.62 -7.89 10.38
N HIS A 188 14.67 -7.11 10.25
CA HIS A 188 16.00 -7.62 9.90
C HIS A 188 16.53 -8.60 10.95
N ALA A 189 16.34 -8.30 12.25
CA ALA A 189 16.74 -9.20 13.33
C ALA A 189 15.98 -10.54 13.29
N SER A 190 14.75 -10.55 12.74
CA SER A 190 13.94 -11.75 12.50
C SER A 190 14.29 -12.46 11.18
N GLY A 191 15.28 -11.97 10.43
CA GLY A 191 15.70 -12.54 9.14
C GLY A 191 14.65 -12.30 8.03
N LEU A 192 13.84 -11.26 8.16
CA LEU A 192 12.84 -10.86 7.16
C LEU A 192 13.40 -9.72 6.29
N GLU A 193 13.12 -9.79 4.98
CA GLU A 193 13.50 -8.81 3.98
C GLU A 193 12.30 -7.94 3.61
N CYS A 194 12.47 -6.62 3.58
CA CYS A 194 11.46 -5.71 3.06
C CYS A 194 11.52 -5.66 1.54
N VAL A 195 10.37 -5.87 0.88
CA VAL A 195 10.24 -5.82 -0.57
C VAL A 195 8.97 -5.04 -0.97
N THR A 196 8.85 -4.68 -2.24
CA THR A 196 7.58 -4.12 -2.75
C THR A 196 6.49 -5.21 -2.76
N MET A 197 5.21 -4.81 -2.78
CA MET A 197 4.13 -5.78 -2.99
C MET A 197 4.28 -6.53 -4.32
N HIS A 198 4.75 -5.85 -5.37
CA HIS A 198 4.99 -6.51 -6.65
C HIS A 198 5.97 -7.69 -6.47
N ASP A 199 7.09 -7.46 -5.81
CA ASP A 199 8.13 -8.48 -5.61
C ASP A 199 7.70 -9.56 -4.61
N LEU A 200 6.90 -9.20 -3.59
CA LEU A 200 6.34 -10.16 -2.64
C LEU A 200 5.45 -11.20 -3.33
N PHE A 201 4.73 -10.81 -4.39
CA PHE A 201 3.82 -11.67 -5.14
C PHE A 201 4.38 -12.13 -6.50
N ALA A 202 5.59 -11.74 -6.86
CA ALA A 202 6.31 -12.28 -8.02
C ALA A 202 6.61 -13.78 -7.76
N ARG A 203 6.41 -14.60 -8.82
CA ARG A 203 6.67 -16.04 -8.78
C ARG A 203 8.15 -16.34 -8.97
#